data_ae238cb994a70305dc624d9bbd3000d9
#
_entry.id   ae238cb994a70305dc624d9bbd3000d9
#
_cell.length_a   1.000
_cell.length_b   1.000
_cell.length_c   1.000
_cell.angle_alpha   90.00
_cell.angle_beta   90.00
_cell.angle_gamma   90.00
#
_symmetry.space_group_name_H-M   'P 1'
#
loop_
_entity.id
_entity.type
_entity.pdbx_description
1 polymer ?
#
loop_
_entity_poly.entity_id
_entity_poly.type
_entity_poly.pdbx_seq_one_letter_code
_entity_poly.pdbx_strand_id
1 'polypeptide(L)'
;GQVIAAGGELKNTFCIGVDNRFYPSPYVGDLEDLRTVKALKETIGRLETLLEVQPEVVVCDLHPKYNSTVVAQELGLPVLKVQHHYAHILSCMAENDCEEKVIGVSFDGTGYGTDGTIWGGEILIADYQGFTRLGSIQPFVQVGGDVSAKEGWRIAVSLIWQNTGDLEKTLDTVQKLGLCTEQEAKVLVTMAQRKLNAVTSTSAGRLFDGVSAILGIRRASTFEGEASTALEFAAEAWRAQEIQKKNVDTVSGERTDIKRNVETTG
;
A
#
# COMPACT_ATOMS: atom_id res chain seq x y z
N GLY A 1 24.79 16.92 -12.36
CA GLY A 1 25.17 15.49 -12.44
C GLY A 1 24.13 14.67 -13.18
N GLN A 2 24.49 13.45 -13.53
CA GLN A 2 23.62 12.51 -14.24
C GLN A 2 23.35 11.29 -13.35
N VAL A 3 22.09 10.94 -13.19
CA VAL A 3 21.66 9.87 -12.29
C VAL A 3 20.65 8.96 -12.98
N ILE A 4 20.67 7.67 -12.66
CA ILE A 4 19.62 6.73 -13.04
C ILE A 4 18.93 6.18 -11.80
N ALA A 5 17.59 6.18 -11.76
CA ALA A 5 16.79 5.56 -10.72
C ALA A 5 16.11 4.31 -11.29
N ALA A 6 16.41 3.13 -10.74
CA ALA A 6 16.01 1.84 -11.31
C ALA A 6 14.52 1.50 -11.14
N GLY A 7 13.79 2.26 -10.33
CA GLY A 7 12.37 2.01 -10.06
C GLY A 7 12.09 0.85 -9.10
N GLY A 8 10.82 0.51 -8.93
CA GLY A 8 10.35 -0.58 -8.09
C GLY A 8 10.37 -1.95 -8.80
N GLU A 9 9.83 -2.97 -8.13
CA GLU A 9 9.77 -4.35 -8.64
C GLU A 9 8.56 -4.57 -9.55
N LEU A 10 7.39 -4.12 -9.12
CA LEU A 10 6.13 -4.24 -9.87
C LEU A 10 5.85 -2.95 -10.64
N LYS A 11 5.21 -3.09 -11.81
CA LYS A 11 4.87 -1.94 -12.69
C LYS A 11 6.07 -1.04 -12.95
N ASN A 12 7.24 -1.64 -13.15
CA ASN A 12 8.50 -0.92 -13.21
C ASN A 12 8.50 0.16 -14.29
N THR A 13 9.02 1.30 -13.90
CA THR A 13 9.44 2.43 -14.71
C THR A 13 10.72 2.96 -14.07
N PHE A 14 11.79 3.11 -14.85
CA PHE A 14 13.00 3.76 -14.39
C PHE A 14 13.03 5.23 -14.82
N CYS A 15 13.94 6.00 -14.28
CA CYS A 15 14.09 7.42 -14.63
C CYS A 15 15.55 7.80 -14.76
N ILE A 16 15.86 8.62 -15.76
CA ILE A 16 17.17 9.26 -15.91
C ILE A 16 17.03 10.73 -15.54
N GLY A 17 17.82 11.18 -14.57
CA GLY A 17 17.93 12.59 -14.17
C GLY A 17 19.19 13.22 -14.75
N VAL A 18 19.03 14.38 -15.38
CA VAL A 18 20.13 15.18 -15.92
C VAL A 18 19.92 16.62 -15.50
N ASP A 19 20.79 17.13 -14.64
CA ASP A 19 20.66 18.43 -14.01
C ASP A 19 19.30 18.63 -13.34
N ASN A 20 18.41 19.46 -13.86
CA ASN A 20 17.07 19.71 -13.33
C ASN A 20 15.96 19.05 -14.17
N ARG A 21 16.30 18.07 -15.01
CA ARG A 21 15.33 17.39 -15.87
C ARG A 21 15.25 15.90 -15.51
N PHE A 22 14.04 15.38 -15.52
CA PHE A 22 13.76 13.98 -15.27
C PHE A 22 13.12 13.35 -16.51
N TYR A 23 13.66 12.24 -16.95
CA TYR A 23 13.22 11.49 -18.13
C TYR A 23 12.74 10.11 -17.68
N PRO A 24 11.43 9.98 -17.32
CA PRO A 24 10.87 8.67 -17.00
C PRO A 24 10.86 7.80 -18.24
N SER A 25 11.16 6.52 -18.06
CA SER A 25 11.09 5.54 -19.13
C SER A 25 9.64 5.24 -19.52
N PRO A 26 9.40 4.63 -20.70
CA PRO A 26 8.17 3.90 -20.94
C PRO A 26 7.94 2.84 -19.87
N TYR A 27 6.69 2.41 -19.72
CA TYR A 27 6.32 1.30 -18.84
C TYR A 27 7.11 0.03 -19.22
N VAL A 28 7.82 -0.55 -18.26
CA VAL A 28 8.62 -1.77 -18.45
C VAL A 28 7.81 -3.00 -18.04
N GLY A 29 7.22 -2.98 -16.85
CA GLY A 29 6.37 -4.05 -16.33
C GLY A 29 6.90 -4.71 -15.05
N ASP A 30 6.38 -5.89 -14.72
CA ASP A 30 6.72 -6.59 -13.51
C ASP A 30 8.03 -7.37 -13.67
N LEU A 31 9.00 -7.09 -12.81
CA LEU A 31 10.35 -7.66 -12.91
C LEU A 31 10.46 -9.09 -12.34
N GLU A 32 9.36 -9.66 -11.83
CA GLU A 32 9.29 -11.10 -11.51
C GLU A 32 9.51 -11.97 -12.78
N ASP A 33 9.21 -11.44 -13.97
CA ASP A 33 9.47 -12.10 -15.24
C ASP A 33 10.86 -11.70 -15.77
N LEU A 34 11.72 -12.69 -15.99
CA LEU A 34 13.08 -12.48 -16.51
C LEU A 34 13.12 -11.79 -17.88
N ARG A 35 12.07 -11.91 -18.68
CA ARG A 35 11.94 -11.20 -19.97
C ARG A 35 11.79 -9.69 -19.72
N THR A 36 11.07 -9.32 -18.67
CA THR A 36 10.90 -7.92 -18.26
C THR A 36 12.22 -7.37 -17.71
N VAL A 37 12.96 -8.15 -16.93
CA VAL A 37 14.33 -7.78 -16.48
C VAL A 37 15.25 -7.50 -17.66
N LYS A 38 15.22 -8.35 -18.69
CA LYS A 38 15.98 -8.15 -19.93
C LYS A 38 15.55 -6.86 -20.64
N ALA A 39 14.23 -6.63 -20.75
CA ALA A 39 13.68 -5.43 -21.36
C ALA A 39 14.10 -4.17 -20.60
N LEU A 40 14.14 -4.21 -19.24
CA LEU A 40 14.65 -3.12 -18.43
C LEU A 40 16.09 -2.75 -18.81
N LYS A 41 17.00 -3.73 -18.83
CA LYS A 41 18.41 -3.51 -19.19
C LYS A 41 18.58 -2.93 -20.60
N GLU A 42 17.86 -3.49 -21.57
CA GLU A 42 17.89 -3.01 -22.95
C GLU A 42 17.35 -1.59 -23.08
N THR A 43 16.26 -1.27 -22.35
CA THR A 43 15.64 0.05 -22.40
C THR A 43 16.51 1.11 -21.73
N ILE A 44 17.19 0.77 -20.62
CA ILE A 44 18.19 1.65 -19.99
C ILE A 44 19.25 2.04 -21.04
N GLY A 45 19.93 1.08 -21.68
CA GLY A 45 20.98 1.39 -22.63
C GLY A 45 20.50 2.17 -23.86
N ARG A 46 19.26 1.92 -24.31
CA ARG A 46 18.66 2.70 -25.40
C ARG A 46 18.39 4.14 -24.99
N LEU A 47 17.87 4.36 -23.77
CA LEU A 47 17.56 5.70 -23.30
C LEU A 47 18.83 6.49 -22.99
N GLU A 48 19.88 5.88 -22.44
CA GLU A 48 21.20 6.47 -22.28
C GLU A 48 21.78 6.93 -23.61
N THR A 49 21.69 6.10 -24.64
CA THR A 49 22.14 6.45 -26.01
C THR A 49 21.31 7.57 -26.61
N LEU A 50 19.99 7.53 -26.46
CA LEU A 50 19.07 8.54 -27.03
C LEU A 50 19.28 9.92 -26.41
N LEU A 51 19.51 9.95 -25.09
CA LEU A 51 19.70 11.20 -24.33
C LEU A 51 21.17 11.65 -24.32
N GLU A 52 22.09 10.87 -24.89
CA GLU A 52 23.54 11.11 -24.88
C GLU A 52 24.09 11.33 -23.45
N VAL A 53 23.63 10.49 -22.50
CA VAL A 53 23.96 10.59 -21.08
C VAL A 53 24.84 9.43 -20.61
N GLN A 54 25.64 9.69 -19.58
CA GLN A 54 26.46 8.70 -18.87
C GLN A 54 26.22 8.87 -17.36
N PRO A 55 25.27 8.13 -16.78
CA PRO A 55 24.98 8.24 -15.36
C PRO A 55 26.21 7.98 -14.49
N GLU A 56 26.36 8.77 -13.45
CA GLU A 56 27.48 8.70 -12.49
C GLU A 56 27.10 7.91 -11.23
N VAL A 57 25.79 7.75 -10.96
CA VAL A 57 25.24 7.06 -9.81
C VAL A 57 23.92 6.40 -10.17
N VAL A 58 23.64 5.25 -9.57
CA VAL A 58 22.36 4.58 -9.69
C VAL A 58 21.63 4.59 -8.35
N VAL A 59 20.34 4.96 -8.39
CA VAL A 59 19.43 4.92 -7.24
C VAL A 59 18.53 3.69 -7.37
N CYS A 60 18.34 2.94 -6.29
CA CYS A 60 17.43 1.80 -6.26
C CYS A 60 16.67 1.73 -4.94
N ASP A 61 15.63 0.87 -4.90
CA ASP A 61 14.89 0.58 -3.69
C ASP A 61 15.80 0.00 -2.58
N LEU A 62 15.42 0.23 -1.33
CA LEU A 62 16.12 -0.33 -0.18
C LEU A 62 15.99 -1.87 -0.11
N HIS A 63 14.97 -2.46 -0.76
CA HIS A 63 14.70 -3.88 -0.74
C HIS A 63 15.85 -4.69 -1.37
N PRO A 64 16.50 -5.61 -0.61
CA PRO A 64 17.76 -6.21 -1.06
C PRO A 64 17.60 -7.28 -2.16
N LYS A 65 16.38 -7.77 -2.37
CA LYS A 65 16.09 -8.90 -3.27
C LYS A 65 15.27 -8.51 -4.50
N TYR A 66 14.94 -7.25 -4.68
CA TYR A 66 14.26 -6.83 -5.91
C TYR A 66 15.16 -6.99 -7.12
N ASN A 67 14.60 -7.46 -8.23
CA ASN A 67 15.32 -7.55 -9.49
C ASN A 67 15.78 -6.18 -9.99
N SER A 68 15.00 -5.12 -9.72
CA SER A 68 15.43 -3.74 -9.97
C SER A 68 16.70 -3.37 -9.21
N THR A 69 16.83 -3.81 -7.95
CA THR A 69 18.04 -3.61 -7.13
C THR A 69 19.23 -4.41 -7.69
N VAL A 70 19.00 -5.64 -8.15
CA VAL A 70 20.03 -6.46 -8.80
C VAL A 70 20.52 -5.80 -10.09
N VAL A 71 19.60 -5.35 -10.95
CA VAL A 71 19.95 -4.62 -12.18
C VAL A 71 20.75 -3.35 -11.87
N ALA A 72 20.35 -2.58 -10.86
CA ALA A 72 21.10 -1.39 -10.43
C ALA A 72 22.55 -1.73 -10.04
N GLN A 73 22.77 -2.83 -9.31
CA GLN A 73 24.12 -3.28 -8.93
C GLN A 73 24.95 -3.73 -10.15
N GLU A 74 24.32 -4.35 -11.15
CA GLU A 74 24.99 -4.82 -12.36
C GLU A 74 25.42 -3.69 -13.30
N LEU A 75 24.89 -2.46 -13.14
CA LEU A 75 25.36 -1.30 -13.92
C LEU A 75 26.81 -0.87 -13.58
N GLY A 76 27.37 -1.37 -12.47
CA GLY A 76 28.75 -1.07 -12.07
C GLY A 76 28.98 0.37 -11.61
N LEU A 77 27.92 1.11 -11.33
CA LEU A 77 27.94 2.46 -10.80
C LEU A 77 27.87 2.47 -9.25
N PRO A 78 28.29 3.56 -8.57
CA PRO A 78 27.96 3.76 -7.17
C PRO A 78 26.46 3.65 -6.95
N VAL A 79 26.02 2.85 -5.96
CA VAL A 79 24.63 2.55 -5.68
C VAL A 79 24.15 3.35 -4.47
N LEU A 80 23.10 4.16 -4.65
CA LEU A 80 22.38 4.82 -3.57
C LEU A 80 21.04 4.09 -3.34
N LYS A 81 20.81 3.58 -2.12
CA LYS A 81 19.55 2.95 -1.74
C LYS A 81 18.62 3.94 -1.07
N VAL A 82 17.37 3.97 -1.51
CA VAL A 82 16.34 4.87 -1.00
C VAL A 82 15.18 4.05 -0.43
N GLN A 83 14.67 4.45 0.73
CA GLN A 83 13.51 3.81 1.33
C GLN A 83 12.26 4.14 0.50
N HIS A 84 11.43 3.13 0.24
CA HIS A 84 10.30 3.16 -0.69
C HIS A 84 9.33 4.33 -0.45
N HIS A 85 8.80 4.45 0.77
CA HIS A 85 7.82 5.48 1.13
C HIS A 85 8.42 6.88 1.18
N TYR A 86 9.71 6.99 1.51
CA TYR A 86 10.43 8.24 1.40
C TYR A 86 10.58 8.66 -0.07
N ALA A 87 10.82 7.72 -0.99
CA ALA A 87 10.84 8.01 -2.42
C ALA A 87 9.48 8.52 -2.94
N HIS A 88 8.36 7.97 -2.47
CA HIS A 88 7.02 8.49 -2.79
C HIS A 88 6.84 9.94 -2.33
N ILE A 89 7.27 10.26 -1.10
CA ILE A 89 7.18 11.63 -0.58
C ILE A 89 8.06 12.58 -1.39
N LEU A 90 9.31 12.20 -1.70
CA LEU A 90 10.20 13.00 -2.52
C LEU A 90 9.66 13.25 -3.93
N SER A 91 9.01 12.24 -4.52
CA SER A 91 8.34 12.39 -5.82
C SER A 91 7.23 13.44 -5.77
N CYS A 92 6.40 13.41 -4.73
CA CYS A 92 5.36 14.40 -4.51
C CYS A 92 5.93 15.81 -4.27
N MET A 93 7.01 15.92 -3.48
CA MET A 93 7.70 17.20 -3.26
C MET A 93 8.26 17.76 -4.56
N ALA A 94 8.90 16.93 -5.38
CA ALA A 94 9.48 17.33 -6.66
C ALA A 94 8.40 17.77 -7.67
N GLU A 95 7.27 17.06 -7.74
CA GLU A 95 6.15 17.42 -8.62
C GLU A 95 5.52 18.77 -8.26
N ASN A 96 5.57 19.16 -6.99
CA ASN A 96 4.97 20.39 -6.47
C ASN A 96 6.00 21.49 -6.18
N ASP A 97 7.24 21.37 -6.65
CA ASP A 97 8.34 22.33 -6.41
C ASP A 97 8.50 22.67 -4.91
N CYS A 98 8.30 21.70 -4.04
CA CYS A 98 8.38 21.88 -2.59
C CYS A 98 9.78 21.55 -2.08
N GLU A 99 10.53 22.56 -1.66
CA GLU A 99 11.87 22.41 -1.10
C GLU A 99 11.89 22.38 0.43
N GLU A 100 10.77 22.69 1.06
CA GLU A 100 10.65 22.76 2.51
C GLU A 100 10.48 21.37 3.13
N LYS A 101 10.77 21.27 4.43
CA LYS A 101 10.49 20.08 5.22
C LYS A 101 8.99 19.84 5.34
N VAL A 102 8.54 18.63 5.06
CA VAL A 102 7.13 18.25 5.03
C VAL A 102 6.79 17.14 6.03
N ILE A 103 5.53 17.05 6.38
CA ILE A 103 4.95 15.85 6.95
C ILE A 103 4.35 15.06 5.79
N GLY A 104 5.03 13.97 5.40
CA GLY A 104 4.59 13.08 4.33
C GLY A 104 3.75 11.95 4.90
N VAL A 105 2.58 11.72 4.31
CA VAL A 105 1.74 10.54 4.57
C VAL A 105 1.83 9.65 3.35
N SER A 106 2.37 8.44 3.51
CA SER A 106 2.56 7.48 2.42
C SER A 106 1.82 6.19 2.72
N PHE A 107 0.72 5.95 1.99
CA PHE A 107 -0.08 4.73 2.08
C PHE A 107 0.15 3.88 0.84
N ASP A 108 0.50 2.62 1.07
CA ASP A 108 0.90 1.68 0.03
C ASP A 108 0.60 0.23 0.43
N GLY A 109 0.78 -0.68 -0.53
CA GLY A 109 0.66 -2.12 -0.33
C GLY A 109 1.89 -2.74 0.31
N THR A 110 3.08 -2.34 -0.08
CA THR A 110 4.32 -2.97 0.41
C THR A 110 5.54 -2.11 0.10
N GLY A 111 6.32 -1.80 1.14
CA GLY A 111 7.66 -1.25 1.01
C GLY A 111 8.58 -1.82 2.10
N TYR A 112 9.87 -1.92 1.80
CA TYR A 112 10.86 -2.44 2.75
C TYR A 112 11.20 -1.39 3.79
N GLY A 113 10.88 -1.66 5.06
CA GLY A 113 11.18 -0.78 6.17
C GLY A 113 12.67 -0.78 6.54
N THR A 114 13.15 0.33 7.07
CA THR A 114 14.53 0.44 7.60
C THR A 114 14.76 -0.47 8.80
N ASP A 115 13.71 -0.96 9.43
CA ASP A 115 13.68 -1.89 10.56
C ASP A 115 13.50 -3.35 10.13
N GLY A 116 13.47 -3.63 8.81
CA GLY A 116 13.26 -4.96 8.25
C GLY A 116 11.82 -5.45 8.29
N THR A 117 10.86 -4.59 8.64
CA THR A 117 9.43 -4.88 8.61
C THR A 117 8.81 -4.43 7.28
N ILE A 118 7.55 -4.81 7.02
CA ILE A 118 6.78 -4.31 5.88
C ILE A 118 6.14 -2.97 6.28
N TRP A 119 6.50 -1.92 5.57
CA TRP A 119 5.87 -0.61 5.68
C TRP A 119 4.79 -0.44 4.60
N GLY A 120 3.85 0.48 4.84
CA GLY A 120 2.80 0.81 3.88
C GLY A 120 1.68 1.70 4.45
N GLY A 121 1.87 2.23 5.66
CA GLY A 121 0.95 3.19 6.26
C GLY A 121 1.72 4.16 7.13
N GLU A 122 2.60 4.96 6.50
CA GLU A 122 3.65 5.69 7.18
C GLU A 122 3.38 7.19 7.25
N ILE A 123 3.80 7.79 8.35
CA ILE A 123 3.86 9.24 8.54
C ILE A 123 5.32 9.60 8.77
N LEU A 124 5.91 10.33 7.83
CA LEU A 124 7.31 10.70 7.85
C LEU A 124 7.47 12.23 7.91
N ILE A 125 8.41 12.71 8.69
CA ILE A 125 8.95 14.06 8.53
C ILE A 125 10.10 13.94 7.54
N ALA A 126 10.02 14.61 6.39
CA ALA A 126 10.95 14.42 5.29
C ALA A 126 11.37 15.76 4.64
N ASP A 127 12.58 15.75 4.13
CA ASP A 127 13.14 16.75 3.22
C ASP A 127 14.12 16.05 2.26
N TYR A 128 14.75 16.77 1.36
CA TYR A 128 15.72 16.19 0.40
C TYR A 128 17.00 15.65 1.07
N GLN A 129 17.23 15.90 2.35
CA GLN A 129 18.42 15.42 3.09
C GLN A 129 18.14 14.08 3.80
N GLY A 130 16.86 13.78 4.06
CA GLY A 130 16.49 12.54 4.76
C GLY A 130 15.09 12.58 5.36
N PHE A 131 14.80 11.58 6.16
CA PHE A 131 13.52 11.46 6.82
C PHE A 131 13.62 10.92 8.25
N THR A 132 12.59 11.21 9.04
CA THR A 132 12.35 10.61 10.35
C THR A 132 10.94 10.03 10.36
N ARG A 133 10.81 8.76 10.75
CA ARG A 133 9.50 8.11 10.93
C ARG A 133 8.81 8.70 12.15
N LEU A 134 7.74 9.45 11.96
CA LEU A 134 6.95 10.04 13.03
C LEU A 134 5.96 9.02 13.61
N GLY A 135 5.38 8.19 12.76
CA GLY A 135 4.41 7.18 13.14
C GLY A 135 3.95 6.33 11.96
N SER A 136 3.01 5.44 12.24
CA SER A 136 2.39 4.57 11.24
C SER A 136 0.99 4.17 11.70
N ILE A 137 0.25 3.50 10.83
CA ILE A 137 -0.92 2.74 11.29
C ILE A 137 -0.47 1.69 12.31
N GLN A 138 -1.40 1.20 13.13
CA GLN A 138 -1.07 0.19 14.12
C GLN A 138 -0.48 -1.06 13.47
N PRO A 139 0.71 -1.52 13.87
CA PRO A 139 1.32 -2.72 13.31
C PRO A 139 0.47 -3.97 13.55
N PHE A 140 0.44 -4.85 12.58
CA PHE A 140 -0.17 -6.17 12.68
C PHE A 140 0.76 -7.25 12.13
N VAL A 141 0.45 -8.52 12.44
CA VAL A 141 1.25 -9.66 11.96
C VAL A 141 0.71 -10.14 10.62
N GLN A 142 1.50 -10.05 9.57
CA GLN A 142 1.20 -10.60 8.25
C GLN A 142 1.78 -11.99 8.15
N VAL A 143 0.94 -13.00 7.87
CA VAL A 143 1.30 -14.41 7.83
C VAL A 143 1.07 -14.99 6.43
N GLY A 144 2.07 -15.72 5.91
CA GLY A 144 1.95 -16.44 4.64
C GLY A 144 2.74 -15.83 3.48
N GLY A 145 3.60 -14.84 3.73
CA GLY A 145 4.41 -14.21 2.67
C GLY A 145 3.53 -13.62 1.56
N ASP A 146 3.93 -13.80 0.29
CA ASP A 146 3.27 -13.21 -0.87
C ASP A 146 1.81 -13.65 -1.05
N VAL A 147 1.45 -14.86 -0.59
CA VAL A 147 0.06 -15.35 -0.64
C VAL A 147 -0.87 -14.47 0.19
N SER A 148 -0.39 -13.87 1.27
CA SER A 148 -1.17 -12.97 2.12
C SER A 148 -1.58 -11.67 1.41
N ALA A 149 -0.90 -11.28 0.34
CA ALA A 149 -1.28 -10.15 -0.51
C ALA A 149 -2.49 -10.46 -1.41
N LYS A 150 -2.78 -11.74 -1.65
CA LYS A 150 -3.93 -12.20 -2.44
C LYS A 150 -5.07 -12.71 -1.56
N GLU A 151 -4.76 -13.29 -0.40
CA GLU A 151 -5.72 -13.90 0.51
C GLU A 151 -5.98 -13.01 1.73
N GLY A 152 -6.79 -11.98 1.56
CA GLY A 152 -7.12 -11.00 2.60
C GLY A 152 -7.68 -11.60 3.89
N TRP A 153 -8.30 -12.79 3.80
CA TRP A 153 -8.78 -13.53 4.97
C TRP A 153 -7.67 -13.88 5.97
N ARG A 154 -6.41 -14.02 5.51
CA ARG A 154 -5.25 -14.26 6.39
C ARG A 154 -4.97 -13.06 7.27
N ILE A 155 -5.04 -11.88 6.67
CA ILE A 155 -4.90 -10.62 7.40
C ILE A 155 -6.08 -10.45 8.35
N ALA A 156 -7.31 -10.73 7.91
CA ALA A 156 -8.50 -10.67 8.75
C ALA A 156 -8.37 -11.53 10.02
N VAL A 157 -7.94 -12.78 9.91
CA VAL A 157 -7.69 -13.66 11.06
C VAL A 157 -6.63 -13.07 11.99
N SER A 158 -5.54 -12.53 11.44
CA SER A 158 -4.49 -11.91 12.23
C SER A 158 -4.97 -10.67 13.00
N LEU A 159 -5.77 -9.81 12.36
CA LEU A 159 -6.38 -8.64 13.00
C LEU A 159 -7.36 -9.04 14.12
N ILE A 160 -8.19 -10.05 13.89
CA ILE A 160 -9.12 -10.59 14.90
C ILE A 160 -8.34 -11.17 16.07
N TRP A 161 -7.31 -11.97 15.80
CA TRP A 161 -6.41 -12.51 16.83
C TRP A 161 -5.75 -11.41 17.66
N GLN A 162 -5.19 -10.42 17.02
CA GLN A 162 -4.53 -9.30 17.70
C GLN A 162 -5.49 -8.51 18.60
N ASN A 163 -6.75 -8.37 18.18
CA ASN A 163 -7.77 -7.65 18.92
C ASN A 163 -8.34 -8.48 20.10
N THR A 164 -8.53 -9.78 19.92
CA THR A 164 -9.12 -10.64 20.96
C THR A 164 -8.10 -11.14 21.98
N GLY A 165 -6.87 -11.41 21.57
CA GLY A 165 -5.82 -12.05 22.36
C GLY A 165 -6.16 -13.47 22.84
N ASP A 166 -7.25 -14.05 22.36
CA ASP A 166 -7.84 -15.30 22.81
C ASP A 166 -8.18 -16.20 21.64
N LEU A 167 -7.65 -17.43 21.62
CA LEU A 167 -7.81 -18.35 20.50
C LEU A 167 -9.28 -18.77 20.31
N GLU A 168 -10.01 -19.07 21.37
CA GLU A 168 -11.40 -19.53 21.27
C GLU A 168 -12.31 -18.43 20.72
N LYS A 169 -12.15 -17.20 21.22
CA LYS A 169 -12.87 -16.03 20.70
C LYS A 169 -12.52 -15.72 19.25
N THR A 170 -11.25 -15.90 18.87
CA THR A 170 -10.80 -15.73 17.49
C THR A 170 -11.49 -16.74 16.59
N LEU A 171 -11.48 -18.02 16.97
CA LEU A 171 -12.10 -19.12 16.20
C LEU A 171 -13.61 -18.92 16.05
N ASP A 172 -14.30 -18.60 17.14
CA ASP A 172 -15.74 -18.28 17.12
C ASP A 172 -16.06 -17.13 16.17
N THR A 173 -15.26 -16.03 16.22
CA THR A 173 -15.44 -14.88 15.33
C THR A 173 -15.18 -15.25 13.87
N VAL A 174 -14.10 -15.97 13.59
CA VAL A 174 -13.73 -16.39 12.24
C VAL A 174 -14.81 -17.29 11.62
N GLN A 175 -15.38 -18.21 12.40
CA GLN A 175 -16.48 -19.07 11.96
C GLN A 175 -17.76 -18.27 11.70
N LYS A 176 -18.14 -17.37 12.60
CA LYS A 176 -19.32 -16.49 12.41
C LYS A 176 -19.22 -15.63 11.15
N LEU A 177 -18.02 -15.17 10.81
CA LEU A 177 -17.76 -14.39 9.61
C LEU A 177 -17.54 -15.23 8.35
N GLY A 178 -17.43 -16.56 8.47
CA GLY A 178 -17.19 -17.46 7.34
C GLY A 178 -15.85 -17.22 6.63
N LEU A 179 -14.84 -16.73 7.36
CA LEU A 179 -13.55 -16.33 6.76
C LEU A 179 -12.74 -17.54 6.27
N CYS A 180 -12.63 -18.57 7.10
CA CYS A 180 -11.89 -19.80 6.81
C CYS A 180 -12.33 -20.92 7.75
N THR A 181 -11.78 -22.11 7.55
CA THR A 181 -12.01 -23.25 8.46
C THR A 181 -11.31 -23.01 9.80
N GLU A 182 -11.82 -23.67 10.84
CA GLU A 182 -11.20 -23.63 12.18
C GLU A 182 -9.73 -24.08 12.14
N GLN A 183 -9.43 -25.11 11.34
CA GLN A 183 -8.08 -25.63 11.20
C GLN A 183 -7.13 -24.61 10.56
N GLU A 184 -7.57 -23.92 9.50
CA GLU A 184 -6.79 -22.85 8.86
C GLU A 184 -6.50 -21.70 9.84
N ALA A 185 -7.51 -21.29 10.60
CA ALA A 185 -7.36 -20.25 11.61
C ALA A 185 -6.36 -20.64 12.71
N LYS A 186 -6.45 -21.87 13.24
CA LYS A 186 -5.50 -22.41 14.25
C LYS A 186 -4.07 -22.41 13.72
N VAL A 187 -3.87 -22.86 12.48
CA VAL A 187 -2.54 -22.88 11.86
C VAL A 187 -2.01 -21.45 11.74
N LEU A 188 -2.81 -20.51 11.25
CA LEU A 188 -2.41 -19.13 11.02
C LEU A 188 -2.05 -18.42 12.35
N VAL A 189 -2.89 -18.59 13.40
CA VAL A 189 -2.59 -18.04 14.72
C VAL A 189 -1.30 -18.65 15.29
N THR A 190 -1.11 -19.96 15.13
CA THR A 190 0.13 -20.63 15.58
C THR A 190 1.36 -20.09 14.85
N MET A 191 1.26 -19.88 13.54
CA MET A 191 2.35 -19.28 12.74
C MET A 191 2.66 -17.85 13.21
N ALA A 192 1.63 -17.04 13.47
CA ALA A 192 1.80 -15.69 14.00
C ALA A 192 2.52 -15.69 15.36
N GLN A 193 2.08 -16.53 16.29
CA GLN A 193 2.66 -16.67 17.63
C GLN A 193 4.12 -17.11 17.59
N ARG A 194 4.44 -18.06 16.72
CA ARG A 194 5.78 -18.64 16.58
C ARG A 194 6.67 -17.89 15.61
N LYS A 195 6.19 -16.79 15.03
CA LYS A 195 6.89 -16.01 13.99
C LYS A 195 7.36 -16.87 12.80
N LEU A 196 6.54 -17.85 12.40
CA LEU A 196 6.80 -18.74 11.27
C LEU A 196 6.18 -18.17 10.01
N ASN A 197 6.99 -17.84 9.01
CA ASN A 197 6.55 -17.17 7.78
C ASN A 197 5.60 -15.99 8.10
N ALA A 198 5.99 -15.21 9.09
CA ALA A 198 5.21 -14.10 9.65
C ALA A 198 6.13 -12.89 9.81
N VAL A 199 5.64 -11.74 9.43
CA VAL A 199 6.37 -10.46 9.49
C VAL A 199 5.45 -9.38 10.07
N THR A 200 6.03 -8.43 10.80
CA THR A 200 5.29 -7.23 11.22
C THR A 200 5.03 -6.33 10.01
N SER A 201 3.82 -5.84 9.89
CA SER A 201 3.39 -5.01 8.77
C SER A 201 2.58 -3.80 9.24
N THR A 202 2.83 -2.67 8.60
CA THR A 202 2.02 -1.45 8.68
C THR A 202 1.37 -1.13 7.33
N SER A 203 1.22 -2.12 6.45
CA SER A 203 0.65 -1.98 5.12
C SER A 203 -0.82 -1.54 5.16
N ALA A 204 -1.11 -0.36 4.64
CA ALA A 204 -2.48 0.11 4.47
C ALA A 204 -3.25 -0.77 3.47
N GLY A 205 -2.61 -1.21 2.39
CA GLY A 205 -3.23 -2.10 1.40
C GLY A 205 -3.67 -3.43 2.04
N ARG A 206 -2.81 -4.06 2.83
CA ARG A 206 -3.16 -5.31 3.54
C ARG A 206 -4.23 -5.08 4.60
N LEU A 207 -4.21 -3.94 5.28
CA LEU A 207 -5.28 -3.59 6.21
C LEU A 207 -6.64 -3.53 5.50
N PHE A 208 -6.71 -2.87 4.34
CA PHE A 208 -7.93 -2.80 3.53
C PHE A 208 -8.38 -4.18 3.04
N ASP A 209 -7.47 -5.07 2.63
CA ASP A 209 -7.79 -6.45 2.26
C ASP A 209 -8.40 -7.23 3.43
N GLY A 210 -7.80 -7.10 4.62
CA GLY A 210 -8.32 -7.72 5.84
C GLY A 210 -9.70 -7.20 6.23
N VAL A 211 -9.91 -5.90 6.18
CA VAL A 211 -11.23 -5.27 6.48
C VAL A 211 -12.27 -5.68 5.44
N SER A 212 -11.91 -5.71 4.16
CA SER A 212 -12.78 -6.17 3.08
C SER A 212 -13.24 -7.63 3.31
N ALA A 213 -12.33 -8.50 3.78
CA ALA A 213 -12.65 -9.87 4.12
C ALA A 213 -13.56 -9.97 5.36
N ILE A 214 -13.29 -9.20 6.43
CA ILE A 214 -14.12 -9.15 7.65
C ILE A 214 -15.56 -8.73 7.32
N LEU A 215 -15.72 -7.76 6.43
CA LEU A 215 -17.03 -7.26 5.99
C LEU A 215 -17.72 -8.17 4.97
N GLY A 216 -17.11 -9.29 4.57
CA GLY A 216 -17.66 -10.23 3.58
C GLY A 216 -17.70 -9.69 2.15
N ILE A 217 -16.95 -8.62 1.85
CA ILE A 217 -16.90 -7.98 0.51
C ILE A 217 -16.00 -8.79 -0.42
N ARG A 218 -14.75 -9.02 -0.02
CA ARG A 218 -13.78 -9.85 -0.75
C ARG A 218 -12.92 -10.65 0.22
N ARG A 219 -13.00 -11.96 0.15
CA ARG A 219 -12.19 -12.88 0.96
C ARG A 219 -10.76 -13.00 0.39
N ALA A 220 -10.66 -12.99 -0.93
CA ALA A 220 -9.41 -13.08 -1.66
C ALA A 220 -9.50 -12.24 -2.93
N SER A 221 -8.35 -11.77 -3.42
CA SER A 221 -8.23 -10.95 -4.63
C SER A 221 -7.65 -11.79 -5.77
N THR A 222 -8.15 -11.58 -6.98
CA THR A 222 -7.66 -12.19 -8.22
C THR A 222 -6.68 -11.29 -8.96
N PHE A 223 -6.71 -9.99 -8.67
CA PHE A 223 -5.78 -8.99 -9.17
C PHE A 223 -5.46 -7.96 -8.06
N GLU A 224 -4.41 -7.19 -8.27
CA GLU A 224 -3.94 -6.19 -7.30
C GLU A 224 -4.99 -5.10 -7.06
N GLY A 225 -5.26 -4.80 -5.80
CA GLY A 225 -6.20 -3.76 -5.39
C GLY A 225 -7.68 -4.15 -5.47
N GLU A 226 -8.05 -5.37 -5.85
CA GLU A 226 -9.45 -5.78 -5.98
C GLU A 226 -10.23 -5.61 -4.67
N ALA A 227 -9.69 -6.06 -3.55
CA ALA A 227 -10.36 -6.01 -2.27
C ALA A 227 -10.50 -4.57 -1.75
N SER A 228 -9.46 -3.74 -1.88
CA SER A 228 -9.49 -2.34 -1.46
C SER A 228 -10.45 -1.50 -2.31
N THR A 229 -10.46 -1.69 -3.63
CA THR A 229 -11.40 -1.01 -4.54
C THR A 229 -12.85 -1.43 -4.27
N ALA A 230 -13.09 -2.73 -4.03
CA ALA A 230 -14.43 -3.20 -3.67
C ALA A 230 -14.90 -2.63 -2.33
N LEU A 231 -14.00 -2.47 -1.36
CA LEU A 231 -14.28 -1.83 -0.07
C LEU A 231 -14.63 -0.35 -0.25
N GLU A 232 -13.90 0.39 -1.09
CA GLU A 232 -14.18 1.78 -1.44
C GLU A 232 -15.59 1.93 -2.01
N PHE A 233 -15.95 1.16 -3.04
CA PHE A 233 -17.28 1.21 -3.64
C PHE A 233 -18.40 0.86 -2.65
N ALA A 234 -18.16 -0.11 -1.76
CA ALA A 234 -19.13 -0.45 -0.72
C ALA A 234 -19.33 0.72 0.27
N ALA A 235 -18.25 1.40 0.64
CA ALA A 235 -18.29 2.57 1.52
C ALA A 235 -19.02 3.76 0.86
N GLU A 236 -18.76 4.02 -0.42
CA GLU A 236 -19.44 5.07 -1.19
C GLU A 236 -20.95 4.78 -1.32
N ALA A 237 -21.33 3.55 -1.64
CA ALA A 237 -22.72 3.14 -1.74
C ALA A 237 -23.45 3.32 -0.38
N TRP A 238 -22.82 2.94 0.71
CA TRP A 238 -23.36 3.16 2.05
C TRP A 238 -23.53 4.65 2.38
N ARG A 239 -22.53 5.49 2.09
CA ARG A 239 -22.60 6.95 2.30
C ARG A 239 -23.74 7.58 1.51
N ALA A 240 -23.94 7.18 0.26
CA ALA A 240 -25.04 7.67 -0.57
C ALA A 240 -26.41 7.33 0.05
N GLN A 241 -26.60 6.11 0.57
CA GLN A 241 -27.81 5.70 1.25
C GLN A 241 -28.06 6.49 2.54
N GLU A 242 -27.03 6.73 3.34
CA GLU A 242 -27.14 7.51 4.59
C GLU A 242 -27.51 8.99 4.31
N ILE A 243 -26.96 9.59 3.26
CA ILE A 243 -27.32 10.95 2.85
C ILE A 243 -28.80 11.00 2.40
N GLN A 244 -29.25 10.00 1.61
CA GLN A 244 -30.66 9.92 1.21
C GLN A 244 -31.60 9.78 2.39
N LYS A 245 -31.29 8.91 3.37
CA LYS A 245 -32.08 8.75 4.59
C LYS A 245 -32.20 10.07 5.36
N LYS A 246 -31.09 10.76 5.60
CA LYS A 246 -31.07 12.04 6.32
C LYS A 246 -31.93 13.09 5.61
N ASN A 247 -31.88 13.16 4.27
CA ASN A 247 -32.70 14.10 3.50
C ASN A 247 -34.19 13.77 3.60
N VAL A 248 -34.58 12.48 3.60
CA VAL A 248 -35.97 12.06 3.79
C VAL A 248 -36.48 12.39 5.17
N ASP A 249 -35.66 12.17 6.21
CA ASP A 249 -36.04 12.48 7.60
C ASP A 249 -36.19 13.99 7.83
N THR A 250 -35.36 14.81 7.20
CA THR A 250 -35.46 16.28 7.27
C THR A 250 -36.76 16.75 6.60
N VAL A 251 -37.10 16.25 5.40
CA VAL A 251 -38.33 16.62 4.68
C VAL A 251 -39.58 16.13 5.41
N SER A 252 -39.53 14.96 6.06
CA SER A 252 -40.64 14.44 6.87
C SER A 252 -40.82 15.21 8.19
N GLY A 253 -39.74 15.67 8.81
CA GLY A 253 -39.76 16.55 9.98
C GLY A 253 -40.38 17.90 9.68
N GLU A 254 -40.03 18.57 8.59
CA GLU A 254 -40.63 19.83 8.16
C GLU A 254 -42.13 19.72 7.83
N ARG A 255 -42.58 18.57 7.25
CA ARG A 255 -44.00 18.31 7.00
C ARG A 255 -44.82 18.13 8.27
N THR A 256 -44.25 17.59 9.34
CA THR A 256 -44.91 17.44 10.65
C THR A 256 -45.03 18.78 11.38
N ASP A 257 -44.04 19.64 11.24
CA ASP A 257 -44.07 20.97 11.83
C ASP A 257 -45.07 21.93 11.13
N ILE A 258 -45.20 21.82 9.82
CA ILE A 258 -46.21 22.56 9.01
C ILE A 258 -47.63 22.11 9.39
N LYS A 259 -47.89 20.81 9.60
CA LYS A 259 -49.20 20.33 10.08
C LYS A 259 -49.55 20.79 11.49
N ARG A 260 -48.61 20.83 12.41
CA ARG A 260 -48.83 21.34 13.77
C ARG A 260 -49.16 22.83 13.78
N ASN A 261 -48.54 23.63 12.93
CA ASN A 261 -48.83 25.06 12.83
C ASN A 261 -50.17 25.40 12.20
N VAL A 262 -50.75 24.50 11.38
CA VAL A 262 -52.10 24.70 10.77
C VAL A 262 -53.21 24.32 11.74
N GLU A 263 -53.00 23.38 12.68
CA GLU A 263 -54.01 22.99 13.67
C GLU A 263 -54.08 23.94 14.89
N THR A 264 -53.13 24.86 15.05
CA THR A 264 -53.13 25.86 16.15
C THR A 264 -53.67 27.23 15.76
N THR A 265 -54.11 27.45 14.53
CA THR A 265 -54.68 28.71 14.01
C THR A 265 -56.14 28.58 13.52
N GLY A 266 -56.86 27.53 13.92
CA GLY A 266 -58.29 27.33 13.63
C GLY A 266 -59.17 27.55 14.85
#